data_495958ba4606a5230e7d95bfe7b16a9b
#
_entry.id   495958ba4606a5230e7d95bfe7b16a9b
#
_cell.length_a   1.000
_cell.length_b   1.000
_cell.length_c   1.000
_cell.angle_alpha   90.00
_cell.angle_beta   90.00
_cell.angle_gamma   90.00
#
_symmetry.space_group_name_H-M   'P 1'
#
loop_
_entity.id
_entity.type
_entity.pdbx_description
1 polymer ?
#
loop_
_entity_poly.entity_id
_entity_poly.type
_entity_poly.pdbx_seq_one_letter_code
_entity_poly.pdbx_strand_id
1 'polypeptide(L)'
;MSRNVKPQKNTIFSYYIQQNSDGNFEVVKPKPKCADIWMADLSNSGESVQCGYRPVFIISNDKNNEFAPTVNVFPLTSKMKRRELPCHVRLDNFYDYGLTAPSTILVEQPLTISQNSLLKFVGRIEDRDTLLRIYFSMQSQFPILQC
;
A
#
# COMPACT_ATOMS: atom_id res chain seq x y z
N MET A 1 -6.36 -26.31 -14.36
CA MET A 1 -7.02 -25.03 -14.00
C MET A 1 -6.70 -24.70 -12.57
N SER A 2 -6.02 -23.60 -12.33
CA SER A 2 -5.81 -23.10 -10.98
C SER A 2 -7.11 -22.52 -10.43
N ARG A 3 -7.64 -23.11 -9.36
CA ARG A 3 -8.74 -22.49 -8.62
C ARG A 3 -8.13 -21.42 -7.71
N ASN A 4 -8.29 -20.15 -8.06
CA ASN A 4 -7.96 -19.05 -7.16
C ASN A 4 -8.92 -19.08 -5.98
N VAL A 5 -8.45 -19.55 -4.84
CA VAL A 5 -9.18 -19.38 -3.59
C VAL A 5 -8.97 -17.94 -3.15
N LYS A 6 -10.04 -17.14 -3.16
CA LYS A 6 -9.98 -15.76 -2.64
C LYS A 6 -9.52 -15.80 -1.18
N PRO A 7 -8.59 -14.93 -0.78
CA PRO A 7 -8.17 -14.86 0.61
C PRO A 7 -9.37 -14.59 1.51
N GLN A 8 -9.54 -15.40 2.52
CA GLN A 8 -10.60 -15.18 3.51
C GLN A 8 -10.29 -13.92 4.32
N LYS A 9 -11.30 -13.09 4.60
CA LYS A 9 -11.20 -11.81 5.31
C LYS A 9 -10.54 -11.87 6.70
N ASN A 10 -10.30 -13.04 7.25
CA ASN A 10 -9.76 -13.24 8.59
C ASN A 10 -8.35 -13.84 8.62
N THR A 11 -7.61 -13.84 7.51
CA THR A 11 -6.29 -14.42 7.48
C THR A 11 -5.28 -13.41 8.02
N ILE A 12 -4.64 -13.74 9.14
CA ILE A 12 -3.56 -12.96 9.78
C ILE A 12 -2.36 -12.81 8.84
N PHE A 13 -2.26 -13.65 7.83
CA PHE A 13 -1.21 -13.65 6.81
C PHE A 13 -1.82 -13.44 5.43
N SER A 14 -1.19 -12.58 4.63
CA SER A 14 -1.60 -12.30 3.25
C SER A 14 -1.28 -13.43 2.27
N TYR A 15 -1.13 -14.63 2.77
CA TYR A 15 -0.84 -15.82 1.97
C TYR A 15 -2.13 -16.60 1.72
N TYR A 16 -2.21 -17.20 0.54
CA TYR A 16 -3.29 -18.14 0.21
C TYR A 16 -2.69 -19.44 -0.31
N ILE A 17 -3.47 -20.52 -0.21
CA ILE A 17 -3.08 -21.82 -0.73
C ILE A 17 -3.58 -21.93 -2.16
N GLN A 18 -2.68 -22.24 -3.08
CA GLN A 18 -2.98 -22.46 -4.49
C GLN A 18 -2.53 -23.88 -4.89
N GLN A 19 -3.32 -24.52 -5.72
CA GLN A 19 -2.92 -25.79 -6.35
C GLN A 19 -2.16 -25.47 -7.63
N ASN A 20 -0.93 -25.98 -7.74
CA ASN A 20 -0.12 -25.82 -8.93
C ASN A 20 -0.52 -26.79 -10.06
N SER A 21 0.09 -26.68 -11.23
CA SER A 21 -0.16 -27.54 -12.40
C SER A 21 0.08 -29.02 -12.16
N ASP A 22 0.92 -29.36 -11.18
CA ASP A 22 1.26 -30.75 -10.81
C ASP A 22 0.30 -31.35 -9.76
N GLY A 23 -0.72 -30.55 -9.34
CA GLY A 23 -1.69 -30.97 -8.35
C GLY A 23 -1.24 -30.80 -6.90
N ASN A 24 -0.06 -30.26 -6.65
CA ASN A 24 0.46 -30.00 -5.31
C ASN A 24 -0.06 -28.66 -4.79
N PHE A 25 -0.22 -28.54 -3.46
CA PHE A 25 -0.60 -27.30 -2.82
C PHE A 25 0.63 -26.50 -2.42
N GLU A 26 0.61 -25.21 -2.72
CA GLU A 26 1.66 -24.27 -2.35
C GLU A 26 1.06 -23.04 -1.67
N VAL A 27 1.83 -22.43 -0.77
CA VAL A 27 1.47 -21.17 -0.12
C VAL A 27 1.96 -20.02 -1.00
N VAL A 28 1.05 -19.18 -1.46
CA VAL A 28 1.35 -18.07 -2.37
C VAL A 28 1.06 -16.74 -1.68
N LYS A 29 2.02 -15.84 -1.74
CA LYS A 29 1.81 -14.44 -1.36
C LYS A 29 1.09 -13.72 -2.50
N PRO A 30 -0.08 -13.08 -2.26
CA PRO A 30 -0.76 -12.35 -3.30
C PRO A 30 0.10 -11.18 -3.80
N LYS A 31 -0.03 -10.85 -5.08
CA LYS A 31 0.60 -9.65 -5.64
C LYS A 31 -0.12 -8.40 -5.14
N PRO A 32 0.61 -7.34 -4.79
CA PRO A 32 -0.01 -6.07 -4.45
C PRO A 32 -0.72 -5.47 -5.66
N LYS A 33 -1.77 -4.73 -5.40
CA LYS A 33 -2.52 -3.99 -6.41
C LYS A 33 -2.51 -2.50 -6.12
N CYS A 34 -2.64 -1.70 -7.14
CA CYS A 34 -2.77 -0.26 -7.00
C CYS A 34 -3.92 0.07 -6.05
N ALA A 35 -3.71 1.02 -5.16
CA ALA A 35 -4.60 1.43 -4.08
C ALA A 35 -4.76 0.45 -2.91
N ASP A 36 -3.97 -0.62 -2.87
CA ASP A 36 -3.84 -1.46 -1.68
C ASP A 36 -3.09 -0.74 -0.57
N ILE A 37 -3.40 -1.11 0.67
CA ILE A 37 -2.60 -0.78 1.85
C ILE A 37 -1.97 -2.08 2.34
N TRP A 38 -0.66 -2.06 2.51
CA TRP A 38 0.13 -3.16 3.01
C TRP A 38 0.98 -2.72 4.20
N MET A 39 1.17 -3.60 5.16
CA MET A 39 2.23 -3.43 6.16
C MET A 39 3.57 -3.74 5.50
N ALA A 40 4.54 -2.85 5.63
CA ALA A 40 5.85 -2.99 5.01
C ALA A 40 6.99 -2.75 6.01
N ASP A 41 8.11 -3.37 5.73
CA ASP A 41 9.38 -3.10 6.43
C ASP A 41 10.16 -2.03 5.66
N LEU A 42 10.26 -0.84 6.23
CA LEU A 42 10.97 0.31 5.67
C LEU A 42 12.31 0.59 6.38
N SER A 43 12.88 -0.39 7.06
CA SER A 43 14.10 -0.21 7.87
C SER A 43 15.29 0.32 7.07
N ASN A 44 15.32 0.12 5.76
CA ASN A 44 16.41 0.53 4.87
C ASN A 44 16.15 1.84 4.10
N SER A 45 15.13 2.61 4.50
CA SER A 45 14.64 3.76 3.70
C SER A 45 15.33 5.10 3.98
N GLY A 46 16.39 5.14 4.78
CA GLY A 46 17.15 6.37 5.07
C GLY A 46 16.58 7.21 6.23
N GLU A 47 17.36 8.19 6.68
CA GLU A 47 17.08 8.91 7.93
C GLU A 47 15.94 9.93 7.86
N SER A 48 15.73 10.57 6.71
CA SER A 48 14.71 11.61 6.52
C SER A 48 13.35 11.10 6.05
N VAL A 49 13.24 9.80 5.82
CA VAL A 49 12.04 9.13 5.35
C VAL A 49 11.47 8.30 6.49
N GLN A 50 10.15 8.12 6.51
CA GLN A 50 9.52 7.21 7.47
C GLN A 50 10.16 5.82 7.37
N CYS A 51 10.60 5.29 8.50
CA CYS A 51 11.29 4.00 8.58
C CYS A 51 10.57 3.04 9.54
N GLY A 52 11.03 1.80 9.61
CA GLY A 52 10.47 0.75 10.45
C GLY A 52 9.24 0.08 9.81
N TYR A 53 8.50 -0.66 10.62
CA TYR A 53 7.27 -1.35 10.18
C TYR A 53 6.12 -0.35 10.12
N ARG A 54 5.58 -0.13 8.91
CA ARG A 54 4.54 0.87 8.66
C ARG A 54 3.58 0.41 7.60
N PRO A 55 2.32 0.87 7.65
CA PRO A 55 1.44 0.77 6.50
C PRO A 55 1.98 1.63 5.35
N VAL A 56 1.84 1.12 4.14
CA VAL A 56 2.15 1.83 2.91
C VAL A 56 0.98 1.71 1.93
N PHE A 57 0.79 2.76 1.15
CA PHE A 57 -0.23 2.81 0.09
C PHE A 57 0.45 2.54 -1.26
N ILE A 58 -0.03 1.55 -2.00
CA ILE A 58 0.53 1.14 -3.29
C ILE A 58 0.06 2.10 -4.38
N ILE A 59 1.00 2.76 -5.06
CA ILE A 59 0.72 3.73 -6.13
C ILE A 59 1.10 3.22 -7.52
N SER A 60 1.92 2.19 -7.62
CA SER A 60 2.28 1.59 -8.89
C SER A 60 1.11 0.80 -9.48
N ASN A 61 1.03 0.76 -10.81
CA ASN A 61 -0.04 0.08 -11.51
C ASN A 61 0.06 -1.44 -11.39
N ASP A 62 -1.06 -2.13 -11.64
CA ASP A 62 -1.17 -3.57 -11.45
C ASP A 62 -0.23 -4.36 -12.36
N LYS A 63 0.05 -3.87 -13.56
CA LYS A 63 0.99 -4.52 -14.48
C LYS A 63 2.42 -4.49 -13.94
N ASN A 64 2.87 -3.34 -13.42
CA ASN A 64 4.15 -3.25 -12.71
C ASN A 64 4.19 -4.21 -11.52
N ASN A 65 3.13 -4.21 -10.72
CA ASN A 65 3.05 -5.00 -9.50
C ASN A 65 3.05 -6.50 -9.77
N GLU A 66 2.57 -6.92 -10.94
CA GLU A 66 2.60 -8.32 -11.37
C GLU A 66 4.00 -8.77 -11.79
N PHE A 67 4.74 -7.94 -12.55
CA PHE A 67 5.95 -8.37 -13.25
C PHE A 67 7.25 -7.79 -12.69
N ALA A 68 7.22 -6.65 -12.01
CA ALA A 68 8.42 -6.04 -11.45
C ALA A 68 8.74 -6.58 -10.05
N PRO A 69 10.02 -6.64 -9.66
CA PRO A 69 10.42 -7.02 -8.30
C PRO A 69 10.16 -5.92 -7.26
N THR A 70 9.81 -4.71 -7.70
CA THR A 70 9.62 -3.54 -6.85
C THR A 70 8.21 -2.98 -7.00
N VAL A 71 7.81 -2.16 -6.02
CA VAL A 71 6.58 -1.36 -6.04
C VAL A 71 6.88 0.07 -5.64
N ASN A 72 6.03 0.99 -6.08
CA ASN A 72 6.06 2.37 -5.62
C ASN A 72 4.96 2.59 -4.58
N VAL A 73 5.31 3.26 -3.50
CA VAL A 73 4.42 3.42 -2.36
C VAL A 73 4.51 4.81 -1.76
N PHE A 74 3.45 5.21 -1.05
CA PHE A 74 3.50 6.30 -0.07
C PHE A 74 3.43 5.69 1.33
N PRO A 75 4.31 6.09 2.26
CA PRO A 75 4.19 5.65 3.65
C PRO A 75 3.00 6.34 4.35
N LEU A 76 2.43 5.65 5.32
CA LEU A 76 1.44 6.19 6.22
C LEU A 76 2.06 6.43 7.59
N THR A 77 1.55 7.43 8.31
CA THR A 77 1.90 7.67 9.71
C THR A 77 0.64 7.87 10.54
N SER A 78 0.65 7.30 11.76
CA SER A 78 -0.41 7.55 12.76
C SER A 78 -0.11 8.76 13.64
N LYS A 79 1.09 9.34 13.53
CA LYS A 79 1.44 10.55 14.27
C LYS A 79 0.62 11.73 13.79
N MET A 80 -0.05 12.42 14.70
CA MET A 80 -0.73 13.69 14.38
C MET A 80 0.33 14.74 14.09
N LYS A 81 0.28 15.32 12.90
CA LYS A 81 1.09 16.49 12.55
C LYS A 81 0.30 17.74 12.87
N ARG A 82 0.96 18.73 13.48
CA ARG A 82 0.35 20.00 13.86
C ARG A 82 -0.15 20.83 12.68
N ARG A 83 0.28 20.50 11.45
CA ARG A 83 -0.04 21.22 10.24
C ARG A 83 -0.46 20.25 9.16
N GLU A 84 -1.66 20.42 8.67
CA GLU A 84 -2.08 19.76 7.44
C GLU A 84 -1.39 20.44 6.26
N LEU A 85 -0.71 19.62 5.45
CA LEU A 85 -0.09 20.06 4.20
C LEU A 85 -0.91 19.53 3.02
N PRO A 86 -0.92 20.24 1.88
CA PRO A 86 -1.61 19.74 0.68
C PRO A 86 -1.13 18.35 0.21
N CYS A 87 0.10 17.99 0.55
CA CYS A 87 0.69 16.67 0.25
C CYS A 87 0.35 15.58 1.27
N HIS A 88 -0.48 15.88 2.27
CA HIS A 88 -0.94 14.92 3.28
C HIS A 88 -2.41 14.60 3.06
N VAL A 89 -2.74 13.31 3.06
CA VAL A 89 -4.12 12.84 2.99
C VAL A 89 -4.48 12.12 4.28
N ARG A 90 -5.38 12.70 5.05
CA ARG A 90 -5.86 12.16 6.32
C ARG A 90 -6.92 11.10 6.08
N LEU A 91 -6.75 9.96 6.74
CA LEU A 91 -7.69 8.83 6.75
C LEU A 91 -8.31 8.70 8.15
N ASP A 92 -9.37 9.50 8.43
CA ASP A 92 -10.07 9.43 9.72
C ASP A 92 -10.96 8.18 9.82
N ASN A 93 -11.50 7.73 8.71
CA ASN A 93 -12.28 6.51 8.59
C ASN A 93 -11.39 5.26 8.43
N PHE A 94 -10.39 5.16 9.25
CA PHE A 94 -9.33 4.16 9.16
C PHE A 94 -9.84 2.70 9.22
N TYR A 95 -10.94 2.43 9.90
CA TYR A 95 -11.55 1.10 9.96
C TYR A 95 -11.95 0.56 8.58
N ASP A 96 -12.41 1.43 7.70
CA ASP A 96 -12.86 1.05 6.36
C ASP A 96 -11.69 0.50 5.51
N TYR A 97 -10.46 0.84 5.89
CA TYR A 97 -9.25 0.44 5.19
C TYR A 97 -8.42 -0.61 5.92
N GLY A 98 -8.94 -1.17 7.00
CA GLY A 98 -8.24 -2.20 7.78
C GLY A 98 -7.12 -1.67 8.68
N LEU A 99 -7.01 -0.35 8.83
CA LEU A 99 -6.04 0.29 9.72
C LEU A 99 -6.49 0.23 11.18
N THR A 100 -5.55 0.32 12.11
CA THR A 100 -5.82 0.25 13.55
C THR A 100 -5.94 1.63 14.21
N ALA A 101 -5.55 2.68 13.52
CA ALA A 101 -5.58 4.06 14.01
C ALA A 101 -5.77 5.05 12.86
N PRO A 102 -6.30 6.26 13.13
CA PRO A 102 -6.31 7.33 12.16
C PRO A 102 -4.89 7.56 11.62
N SER A 103 -4.75 7.65 10.31
CA SER A 103 -3.46 7.69 9.65
C SER A 103 -3.43 8.76 8.57
N THR A 104 -2.24 9.21 8.22
CA THR A 104 -2.01 10.18 7.16
C THR A 104 -1.12 9.55 6.08
N ILE A 105 -1.54 9.64 4.84
CA ILE A 105 -0.71 9.27 3.68
C ILE A 105 0.24 10.43 3.40
N LEU A 106 1.54 10.13 3.36
CA LEU A 106 2.60 11.10 3.10
C LEU A 106 2.96 11.10 1.61
N VAL A 107 2.25 11.88 0.83
CA VAL A 107 2.41 11.92 -0.63
C VAL A 107 3.76 12.54 -1.03
N GLU A 108 4.36 13.34 -0.16
CA GLU A 108 5.70 13.93 -0.39
C GLU A 108 6.86 12.95 -0.19
N GLN A 109 6.57 11.71 0.24
CA GLN A 109 7.60 10.69 0.50
C GLN A 109 7.41 9.44 -0.38
N PRO A 110 7.37 9.55 -1.71
CA PRO A 110 7.27 8.38 -2.55
C PRO A 110 8.53 7.51 -2.40
N LEU A 111 8.30 6.21 -2.27
CA LEU A 111 9.36 5.23 -2.13
C LEU A 111 9.22 4.14 -3.18
N THR A 112 10.35 3.66 -3.65
CA THR A 112 10.45 2.41 -4.38
C THR A 112 11.03 1.36 -3.44
N ILE A 113 10.27 0.31 -3.18
CA ILE A 113 10.67 -0.76 -2.27
C ILE A 113 10.58 -2.12 -2.97
N SER A 114 11.35 -3.09 -2.47
CA SER A 114 11.21 -4.48 -2.90
C SER A 114 9.82 -5.01 -2.52
N GLN A 115 9.20 -5.80 -3.38
CA GLN A 115 7.97 -6.51 -3.04
C GLN A 115 8.16 -7.42 -1.82
N ASN A 116 9.38 -7.90 -1.57
CA ASN A 116 9.70 -8.69 -0.37
C ASN A 116 9.57 -7.89 0.93
N SER A 117 9.62 -6.56 0.86
CA SER A 117 9.39 -5.70 2.02
C SER A 117 7.92 -5.57 2.41
N LEU A 118 7.01 -6.00 1.55
CA LEU A 118 5.58 -6.05 1.84
C LEU A 118 5.29 -7.31 2.66
N LEU A 119 4.84 -7.14 3.91
CA LEU A 119 4.70 -8.22 4.87
C LEU A 119 3.28 -8.75 4.95
N LYS A 120 2.29 -7.87 4.95
CA LYS A 120 0.90 -8.21 5.20
C LYS A 120 -0.04 -7.25 4.47
N PHE A 121 -1.04 -7.81 3.79
CA PHE A 121 -2.16 -7.03 3.26
C PHE A 121 -2.98 -6.47 4.41
N VAL A 122 -3.27 -5.17 4.39
CA VAL A 122 -4.07 -4.48 5.40
C VAL A 122 -5.48 -4.20 4.90
N GLY A 123 -5.60 -3.61 3.75
CA GLY A 123 -6.89 -3.26 3.17
C GLY A 123 -6.71 -2.55 1.83
N ARG A 124 -7.78 -1.90 1.37
CA ARG A 124 -7.80 -1.22 0.09
C ARG A 124 -8.63 0.05 0.17
N ILE A 125 -8.18 1.10 -0.51
CA ILE A 125 -8.98 2.32 -0.69
C ILE A 125 -9.76 2.18 -2.00
N GLU A 126 -11.08 2.12 -1.89
CA GLU A 126 -11.99 1.96 -3.04
C GLU A 126 -12.92 3.17 -3.20
N ASP A 127 -13.14 3.96 -2.15
CA ASP A 127 -14.02 5.11 -2.20
C ASP A 127 -13.42 6.23 -3.06
N ARG A 128 -14.25 6.72 -3.97
CA ARG A 128 -13.85 7.72 -4.95
C ARG A 128 -13.34 9.00 -4.30
N ASP A 129 -13.98 9.45 -3.22
CA ASP A 129 -13.62 10.71 -2.58
C ASP A 129 -12.20 10.69 -2.03
N THR A 130 -11.80 9.62 -1.37
CA THR A 130 -10.43 9.46 -0.86
C THR A 130 -9.42 9.31 -2.00
N LEU A 131 -9.73 8.53 -3.03
CA LEU A 131 -8.88 8.40 -4.21
C LEU A 131 -8.67 9.74 -4.92
N LEU A 132 -9.70 10.58 -5.03
CA LEU A 132 -9.58 11.91 -5.60
C LEU A 132 -8.73 12.84 -4.72
N ARG A 133 -8.86 12.76 -3.40
CA ARG A 133 -8.00 13.53 -2.48
C ARG A 133 -6.53 13.15 -2.65
N ILE A 134 -6.23 11.87 -2.80
CA ILE A 134 -4.87 11.39 -3.08
C ILE A 134 -4.39 11.92 -4.43
N TYR A 135 -5.21 11.82 -5.45
CA TYR A 135 -4.89 12.32 -6.80
C TYR A 135 -4.57 13.81 -6.80
N PHE A 136 -5.39 14.66 -6.19
CA PHE A 136 -5.13 16.09 -6.11
C PHE A 136 -3.91 16.42 -5.26
N SER A 137 -3.66 15.66 -4.20
CA SER A 137 -2.45 15.77 -3.39
C SER A 137 -1.19 15.45 -4.21
N MET A 138 -1.25 14.43 -5.05
CA MET A 138 -0.17 14.08 -5.97
C MET A 138 0.08 15.21 -6.99
N GLN A 139 -0.96 15.80 -7.55
CA GLN A 139 -0.83 16.93 -8.48
C GLN A 139 -0.20 18.14 -7.79
N SER A 140 -0.56 18.41 -6.54
CA SER A 140 0.02 19.49 -5.75
C SER A 140 1.52 19.26 -5.50
N GLN A 141 1.90 18.03 -5.17
CA GLN A 141 3.29 17.69 -4.87
C GLN A 141 4.14 17.53 -6.14
N PHE A 142 3.57 17.05 -7.22
CA PHE A 142 4.26 16.77 -8.48
C PHE A 142 3.61 17.52 -9.65
N PRO A 143 3.76 18.85 -9.74
CA PRO A 143 3.02 19.65 -10.71
C PRO A 143 3.66 19.62 -12.12
N ILE A 144 3.84 18.45 -12.68
CA ILE A 144 4.60 18.25 -13.94
C ILE A 144 3.95 18.99 -15.11
N LEU A 145 2.61 19.01 -15.16
CA LEU A 145 1.89 19.69 -16.24
C LEU A 145 1.75 21.21 -16.03
N GLN A 146 2.20 21.71 -14.88
CA GLN A 146 2.13 23.12 -14.52
C GLN A 146 3.49 23.79 -14.46
N CYS A 147 4.55 23.00 -14.67
CA CYS A 147 5.92 23.52 -14.68
C CYS A 147 6.24 24.31 -15.94
#